data_32f2fa04c37969c25f3ea03ba2d726d3
#
_entry.id   32f2fa04c37969c25f3ea03ba2d726d3
#
_cell.length_a   1.000
_cell.length_b   1.000
_cell.length_c   1.000
_cell.angle_alpha   90.00
_cell.angle_beta   90.00
_cell.angle_gamma   90.00
#
_symmetry.space_group_name_H-M   'P 1'
#
loop_
_entity.id
_entity.type
_entity.pdbx_description
1 polymer ?
#
loop_
_entity_poly.entity_id
_entity_poly.type
_entity_poly.pdbx_seq_one_letter_code
_entity_poly.pdbx_strand_id
1 'polypeptide(L)'
;MVRALDSRRRSSRRHPDAGMSLVLTVMTGAFALALTLTVVTSVIVTTRDSGLDRQRSVAVSAAEAGIDAAYAALQSSGATLPCRWPASGSLNAMGTDATQVVATITYFRADGSPITCTGGTVSEQPFTAEIVSTAQTTALGGGSTRGVRTMQALVNLHAAFSNALTDAIFADGNLTFANYSSLAGQTGKDANVYSNDSVFCQNGNSTTVFNGNWIAQGSVSLSNQCEITGDVWARGSVSLNNNMATIDGYVRTSNGTFYGVPEAHPHAMVGKLVQAPAPVAPQTLQGQISWDTCWTDSNRTTLANPPRCEWPATVPAPPAKPFPIIRGDATAQAAWAADGYTVIKDTDPTMDPQCNNPDSDGRNWITNWLISHASLLTGKTMLVVSCPGKELRFQNMGNQEINLNNDLAIFAYNGFVTAGRTVFGSADGAGHTFHMVVPYDATASPTNCWGPTVTMDNQTAIKPILTTLIYTPCGSYMANNAEFNGQIFGGGDISVNNQFTMQFTQVPMPAESVTDPGGGGISGYTLDVVYKREIRNP
;
A
#
# COMPACT_ATOMS: atom_id res chain seq x y z
N MET A 1 62.33 -82.54 23.90
CA MET A 1 61.69 -83.90 23.86
C MET A 1 60.90 -83.95 22.58
N VAL A 2 61.49 -84.47 21.52
CA VAL A 2 61.54 -85.79 20.92
C VAL A 2 60.16 -86.45 20.72
N ARG A 3 59.79 -86.59 19.44
CA ARG A 3 59.33 -87.71 18.61
C ARG A 3 58.62 -87.18 17.41
N ALA A 4 59.11 -87.22 16.19
CA ALA A 4 59.42 -88.44 15.37
C ALA A 4 58.17 -88.97 14.65
N LEU A 5 58.19 -88.73 13.31
CA LEU A 5 57.82 -89.64 12.21
C LEU A 5 56.43 -90.29 12.23
N ASP A 6 55.61 -90.01 11.20
CA ASP A 6 55.30 -91.13 10.30
C ASP A 6 54.90 -90.62 8.87
N SER A 7 55.61 -91.16 7.90
CA SER A 7 55.38 -90.98 6.47
C SER A 7 54.35 -91.94 6.02
N ARG A 8 53.25 -91.48 5.49
CA ARG A 8 52.39 -92.32 4.65
C ARG A 8 52.21 -91.74 3.24
N ARG A 9 52.88 -92.28 2.29
CA ARG A 9 52.57 -92.21 0.89
C ARG A 9 51.07 -92.54 0.65
N ARG A 10 50.30 -91.60 0.18
CA ARG A 10 49.02 -91.88 -0.46
C ARG A 10 49.11 -91.58 -1.94
N SER A 11 48.89 -92.64 -2.68
CA SER A 11 48.80 -92.71 -4.11
C SER A 11 47.85 -91.66 -4.72
N SER A 12 48.39 -90.92 -5.69
CA SER A 12 47.56 -89.99 -6.49
C SER A 12 46.57 -90.76 -7.36
N ARG A 13 45.35 -90.93 -6.89
CA ARG A 13 44.23 -91.17 -7.81
C ARG A 13 43.97 -89.94 -8.62
N ARG A 14 44.34 -89.93 -9.88
CA ARG A 14 43.89 -88.99 -10.87
C ARG A 14 42.35 -89.09 -10.97
N HIS A 15 41.65 -88.08 -10.39
CA HIS A 15 40.23 -87.90 -10.59
C HIS A 15 40.00 -87.32 -11.99
N PRO A 16 39.13 -87.88 -12.79
CA PRO A 16 38.79 -87.35 -14.12
C PRO A 16 37.98 -86.08 -14.08
N ASP A 17 37.63 -85.58 -12.90
CA ASP A 17 36.81 -84.36 -12.69
C ASP A 17 37.56 -83.02 -12.69
N ALA A 18 38.88 -83.05 -12.89
CA ALA A 18 39.70 -81.80 -12.87
C ALA A 18 39.34 -80.84 -14.01
N GLY A 19 38.83 -81.35 -15.14
CA GLY A 19 38.40 -80.52 -16.26
C GLY A 19 37.07 -79.83 -16.03
N MET A 20 36.18 -80.45 -15.28
CA MET A 20 34.80 -79.95 -15.05
C MET A 20 34.81 -78.84 -14.00
N SER A 21 35.71 -78.90 -12.99
CA SER A 21 35.89 -77.84 -11.98
C SER A 21 36.48 -76.61 -12.59
N LEU A 22 37.38 -76.66 -13.55
CA LEU A 22 37.92 -75.52 -14.22
C LEU A 22 36.88 -74.78 -15.07
N VAL A 23 36.03 -75.51 -15.81
CA VAL A 23 34.96 -74.92 -16.58
C VAL A 23 33.94 -74.26 -15.69
N LEU A 24 33.58 -74.91 -14.56
CA LEU A 24 32.64 -74.30 -13.58
C LEU A 24 33.20 -73.03 -12.95
N THR A 25 34.48 -73.01 -12.59
CA THR A 25 35.12 -71.77 -12.05
C THR A 25 35.24 -70.66 -13.08
N VAL A 26 35.51 -70.97 -14.34
CA VAL A 26 35.51 -69.98 -15.42
C VAL A 26 34.08 -69.47 -15.68
N MET A 27 33.07 -70.34 -15.71
CA MET A 27 31.69 -69.91 -15.87
C MET A 27 31.16 -69.07 -14.72
N THR A 28 31.43 -69.45 -13.49
CA THR A 28 31.06 -68.68 -12.30
C THR A 28 31.80 -67.32 -12.24
N GLY A 29 33.09 -67.31 -12.62
CA GLY A 29 33.85 -66.07 -12.76
C GLY A 29 33.30 -65.13 -13.85
N ALA A 30 32.99 -65.69 -15.03
CA ALA A 30 32.37 -64.94 -16.10
C ALA A 30 30.96 -64.40 -15.73
N PHE A 31 30.17 -65.19 -15.04
CA PHE A 31 28.85 -64.79 -14.55
C PHE A 31 28.96 -63.69 -13.47
N ALA A 32 29.88 -63.83 -12.53
CA ALA A 32 30.15 -62.84 -11.52
C ALA A 32 30.66 -61.51 -12.12
N LEU A 33 31.49 -61.57 -13.18
CA LEU A 33 31.98 -60.40 -13.90
C LEU A 33 30.82 -59.72 -14.67
N ALA A 34 29.95 -60.48 -15.30
CA ALA A 34 28.77 -59.94 -16.01
C ALA A 34 27.81 -59.26 -15.01
N LEU A 35 27.58 -59.87 -13.83
CA LEU A 35 26.74 -59.28 -12.78
C LEU A 35 27.34 -58.00 -12.23
N THR A 36 28.65 -57.97 -11.94
CA THR A 36 29.33 -56.76 -11.47
C THR A 36 29.31 -55.67 -12.52
N LEU A 37 29.50 -55.97 -13.79
CA LEU A 37 29.41 -54.99 -14.87
C LEU A 37 27.97 -54.42 -14.99
N THR A 38 26.95 -55.25 -14.82
CA THR A 38 25.54 -54.81 -14.86
C THR A 38 25.19 -53.90 -13.67
N VAL A 39 25.68 -54.24 -12.46
CA VAL A 39 25.50 -53.43 -11.26
C VAL A 39 26.23 -52.08 -11.40
N VAL A 40 27.49 -52.11 -11.82
CA VAL A 40 28.28 -50.90 -12.01
C VAL A 40 27.66 -49.95 -13.07
N THR A 41 27.22 -50.51 -14.20
CA THR A 41 26.52 -49.69 -15.22
C THR A 41 25.20 -49.13 -14.69
N SER A 42 24.42 -49.93 -13.96
CA SER A 42 23.17 -49.45 -13.32
C SER A 42 23.44 -48.33 -12.31
N VAL A 43 24.47 -48.47 -11.47
CA VAL A 43 24.85 -47.43 -10.50
C VAL A 43 25.34 -46.16 -11.20
N ILE A 44 26.12 -46.28 -12.27
CA ILE A 44 26.58 -45.12 -13.05
C ILE A 44 25.39 -44.40 -13.70
N VAL A 45 24.46 -45.14 -14.30
CA VAL A 45 23.26 -44.55 -14.93
C VAL A 45 22.39 -43.85 -13.88
N THR A 46 22.05 -44.54 -12.78
CA THR A 46 21.22 -43.96 -11.71
C THR A 46 21.87 -42.77 -11.04
N THR A 47 23.19 -42.78 -10.83
CA THR A 47 23.90 -41.63 -10.27
C THR A 47 23.90 -40.44 -11.24
N ARG A 48 24.07 -40.70 -12.53
CA ARG A 48 24.00 -39.67 -13.58
C ARG A 48 22.59 -39.07 -13.71
N ASP A 49 21.55 -39.90 -13.71
CA ASP A 49 20.16 -39.46 -13.78
C ASP A 49 19.78 -38.64 -12.54
N SER A 50 20.15 -39.10 -11.35
CA SER A 50 19.96 -38.34 -10.10
C SER A 50 20.71 -37.00 -10.11
N GLY A 51 21.93 -36.96 -10.69
CA GLY A 51 22.69 -35.72 -10.89
C GLY A 51 21.98 -34.73 -11.84
N LEU A 52 21.41 -35.23 -12.93
CA LEU A 52 20.65 -34.43 -13.89
C LEU A 52 19.35 -33.89 -13.27
N ASP A 53 18.62 -34.70 -12.52
CA ASP A 53 17.39 -34.28 -11.85
C ASP A 53 17.66 -33.20 -10.80
N ARG A 54 18.75 -33.34 -10.05
CA ARG A 54 19.19 -32.31 -9.11
C ARG A 54 19.55 -31.01 -9.82
N GLN A 55 20.27 -31.05 -10.93
CA GLN A 55 20.59 -29.88 -11.74
C GLN A 55 19.31 -29.21 -12.29
N ARG A 56 18.35 -29.99 -12.73
CA ARG A 56 17.04 -29.49 -13.17
C ARG A 56 16.32 -28.76 -12.06
N SER A 57 16.21 -29.37 -10.88
CA SER A 57 15.57 -28.76 -9.72
C SER A 57 16.23 -27.45 -9.31
N VAL A 58 17.56 -27.42 -9.26
CA VAL A 58 18.33 -26.20 -8.97
C VAL A 58 18.09 -25.12 -10.02
N ALA A 59 18.07 -25.47 -11.31
CA ALA A 59 17.84 -24.50 -12.38
C ALA A 59 16.41 -23.91 -12.33
N VAL A 60 15.39 -24.74 -12.04
CA VAL A 60 13.99 -24.27 -11.87
C VAL A 60 13.91 -23.31 -10.69
N SER A 61 14.42 -23.72 -9.51
CA SER A 61 14.40 -22.86 -8.31
C SER A 61 15.16 -21.55 -8.52
N ALA A 62 16.26 -21.59 -9.27
CA ALA A 62 17.01 -20.39 -9.60
C ALA A 62 16.24 -19.47 -10.56
N ALA A 63 15.55 -20.03 -11.56
CA ALA A 63 14.71 -19.25 -12.46
C ALA A 63 13.51 -18.63 -11.72
N GLU A 64 12.92 -19.35 -10.76
CA GLU A 64 11.90 -18.78 -9.87
C GLU A 64 12.42 -17.62 -9.04
N ALA A 65 13.56 -17.80 -8.41
CA ALA A 65 14.20 -16.73 -7.65
C ALA A 65 14.51 -15.50 -8.52
N GLY A 66 14.80 -15.69 -9.81
CA GLY A 66 14.97 -14.62 -10.78
C GLY A 66 13.67 -13.84 -11.06
N ILE A 67 12.51 -14.52 -11.10
CA ILE A 67 11.20 -13.85 -11.19
C ILE A 67 10.92 -13.06 -9.92
N ASP A 68 11.13 -13.66 -8.73
CA ASP A 68 10.85 -13.01 -7.45
C ASP A 68 11.74 -11.77 -7.24
N ALA A 69 12.98 -11.85 -7.69
CA ALA A 69 13.89 -10.70 -7.68
C ALA A 69 13.50 -9.62 -8.70
N ALA A 70 12.98 -10.00 -9.88
CA ALA A 70 12.40 -9.05 -10.83
C ALA A 70 11.14 -8.38 -10.25
N TYR A 71 10.29 -9.11 -9.51
CA TYR A 71 9.16 -8.51 -8.79
C TYR A 71 9.62 -7.45 -7.79
N ALA A 72 10.60 -7.78 -6.94
CA ALA A 72 11.14 -6.84 -5.98
C ALA A 72 11.72 -5.59 -6.67
N ALA A 73 12.40 -5.76 -7.81
CA ALA A 73 12.90 -4.65 -8.60
C ALA A 73 11.78 -3.78 -9.17
N LEU A 74 10.69 -4.38 -9.67
CA LEU A 74 9.52 -3.65 -10.16
C LEU A 74 8.79 -2.90 -9.04
N GLN A 75 8.60 -3.55 -7.88
CA GLN A 75 7.96 -2.93 -6.73
C GLN A 75 8.71 -1.70 -6.21
N SER A 76 10.03 -1.72 -6.29
CA SER A 76 10.89 -0.62 -5.85
C SER A 76 11.26 0.37 -6.97
N SER A 77 10.86 0.09 -8.21
CA SER A 77 11.12 0.98 -9.34
C SER A 77 10.20 2.18 -9.29
N GLY A 78 10.76 3.39 -9.47
CA GLY A 78 9.99 4.60 -9.68
C GLY A 78 9.42 4.70 -11.11
N ALA A 79 9.36 5.90 -11.66
CA ALA A 79 8.85 6.16 -13.01
C ALA A 79 9.60 5.43 -14.14
N THR A 80 10.81 4.96 -13.86
CA THR A 80 11.66 4.27 -14.85
C THR A 80 11.77 2.80 -14.51
N LEU A 81 11.23 1.94 -15.36
CA LEU A 81 11.15 0.49 -15.16
C LEU A 81 12.28 -0.24 -15.89
N PRO A 82 12.97 -1.20 -15.25
CA PRO A 82 14.02 -1.97 -15.90
C PRO A 82 13.45 -3.02 -16.86
N CYS A 83 14.01 -3.13 -18.05
CA CYS A 83 13.64 -4.19 -19.00
C CYS A 83 14.41 -5.50 -18.80
N ARG A 84 15.37 -5.49 -17.89
CA ARG A 84 16.20 -6.64 -17.57
C ARG A 84 16.64 -6.59 -16.12
N TRP A 85 16.69 -7.76 -15.49
CA TRP A 85 17.25 -7.91 -14.17
C TRP A 85 18.24 -9.09 -14.10
N PRO A 86 19.47 -8.93 -13.57
CA PRO A 86 20.07 -7.65 -13.21
C PRO A 86 20.27 -6.76 -14.45
N ALA A 87 20.39 -5.47 -14.26
CA ALA A 87 20.52 -4.50 -15.36
C ALA A 87 21.71 -4.80 -16.30
N SER A 88 22.77 -5.40 -15.79
CA SER A 88 23.93 -5.87 -16.56
C SER A 88 24.44 -7.20 -16.03
N GLY A 89 25.02 -8.03 -16.90
CA GLY A 89 25.55 -9.34 -16.51
C GLY A 89 24.50 -10.39 -16.20
N SER A 90 24.81 -11.30 -15.30
CA SER A 90 23.94 -12.32 -14.72
C SER A 90 24.20 -12.40 -13.22
N LEU A 91 23.20 -12.81 -12.45
CA LEU A 91 23.39 -13.08 -11.03
C LEU A 91 23.81 -14.53 -10.80
N ASN A 92 24.74 -14.70 -9.88
CA ASN A 92 25.08 -16.00 -9.35
C ASN A 92 24.02 -16.39 -8.32
N ALA A 93 23.10 -17.27 -8.69
CA ALA A 93 22.08 -17.78 -7.78
C ALA A 93 22.74 -18.67 -6.72
N MET A 94 22.20 -18.65 -5.50
CA MET A 94 22.67 -19.45 -4.36
C MET A 94 24.14 -19.23 -3.94
N GLY A 95 24.74 -18.08 -4.30
CA GLY A 95 26.10 -17.72 -3.88
C GLY A 95 27.19 -18.59 -4.53
N THR A 96 26.88 -19.30 -5.59
CA THR A 96 27.85 -20.12 -6.36
C THR A 96 27.91 -19.65 -7.79
N ASP A 97 29.12 -19.64 -8.38
CA ASP A 97 29.33 -19.35 -9.81
C ASP A 97 28.69 -20.41 -10.74
N ALA A 98 28.15 -21.47 -10.15
CA ALA A 98 27.60 -22.62 -10.87
C ALA A 98 26.20 -22.36 -11.45
N THR A 99 25.49 -21.34 -10.99
CA THR A 99 24.13 -21.06 -11.46
C THR A 99 23.96 -19.58 -11.76
N GLN A 100 23.77 -19.25 -13.03
CA GLN A 100 23.56 -17.88 -13.51
C GLN A 100 22.09 -17.66 -13.85
N VAL A 101 21.54 -16.51 -13.46
CA VAL A 101 20.14 -16.14 -13.69
C VAL A 101 20.05 -14.77 -14.34
N VAL A 102 19.16 -14.67 -15.32
CA VAL A 102 18.80 -13.42 -15.99
C VAL A 102 17.28 -13.41 -16.19
N ALA A 103 16.64 -12.32 -15.82
CA ALA A 103 15.24 -12.07 -16.14
C ALA A 103 15.12 -10.95 -17.18
N THR A 104 14.32 -11.17 -18.21
CA THR A 104 13.93 -10.17 -19.22
C THR A 104 12.49 -9.78 -18.96
N ILE A 105 12.19 -8.49 -19.03
CA ILE A 105 10.86 -7.94 -18.72
C ILE A 105 10.37 -7.21 -19.97
N THR A 106 9.22 -7.63 -20.48
CA THR A 106 8.52 -7.00 -21.60
C THR A 106 7.24 -6.37 -21.07
N TYR A 107 7.00 -5.11 -21.38
CA TYR A 107 5.87 -4.34 -20.91
C TYR A 107 4.81 -4.16 -21.99
N PHE A 108 3.55 -4.06 -21.57
CA PHE A 108 2.42 -3.90 -22.47
C PHE A 108 1.50 -2.76 -21.99
N ARG A 109 0.91 -2.06 -22.94
CA ARG A 109 -0.16 -1.07 -22.71
C ARG A 109 -1.48 -1.75 -22.38
N ALA A 110 -2.48 -0.97 -22.04
CA ALA A 110 -3.84 -1.46 -21.79
C ALA A 110 -4.48 -2.17 -23.01
N ASP A 111 -4.10 -1.78 -24.21
CA ASP A 111 -4.53 -2.41 -25.47
C ASP A 111 -3.76 -3.70 -25.82
N GLY A 112 -2.82 -4.11 -24.98
CA GLY A 112 -1.96 -5.28 -25.20
C GLY A 112 -0.78 -5.04 -26.15
N SER A 113 -0.58 -3.82 -26.64
CA SER A 113 0.58 -3.50 -27.48
C SER A 113 1.86 -3.43 -26.65
N PRO A 114 3.01 -3.95 -27.15
CA PRO A 114 4.26 -3.91 -26.42
C PRO A 114 4.83 -2.50 -26.34
N ILE A 115 5.44 -2.17 -25.20
CA ILE A 115 6.18 -0.93 -24.99
C ILE A 115 7.67 -1.18 -25.28
N THR A 116 8.25 -0.33 -26.10
CA THR A 116 9.65 -0.48 -26.50
C THR A 116 10.59 -0.01 -25.38
N CYS A 117 11.55 -0.87 -25.03
CA CYS A 117 12.61 -0.53 -24.09
C CYS A 117 13.65 0.35 -24.77
N THR A 118 13.93 1.51 -24.19
CA THR A 118 14.97 2.43 -24.69
C THR A 118 16.08 2.54 -23.63
N GLY A 119 17.32 2.22 -24.02
CA GLY A 119 18.45 2.24 -23.07
C GLY A 119 18.35 1.24 -21.91
N GLY A 120 17.55 0.17 -22.06
CA GLY A 120 17.35 -0.84 -21.02
C GLY A 120 16.23 -0.53 -20.01
N THR A 121 15.48 0.54 -20.23
CA THR A 121 14.40 0.99 -19.35
C THR A 121 13.16 1.42 -20.15
N VAL A 122 12.03 1.52 -19.44
CA VAL A 122 10.78 2.09 -19.93
C VAL A 122 10.38 3.22 -19.00
N SER A 123 10.02 4.37 -19.55
CA SER A 123 9.48 5.53 -18.82
C SER A 123 7.98 5.73 -19.00
N GLU A 124 7.38 5.03 -19.98
CA GLU A 124 5.93 4.99 -20.17
C GLU A 124 5.30 4.04 -19.12
N GLN A 125 4.17 4.39 -18.57
CA GLN A 125 3.46 3.57 -17.58
C GLN A 125 2.83 2.33 -18.25
N PRO A 126 3.26 1.10 -17.89
CA PRO A 126 2.67 -0.12 -18.41
C PRO A 126 1.47 -0.58 -17.58
N PHE A 127 0.62 -1.39 -18.20
CA PHE A 127 -0.49 -2.09 -17.54
C PHE A 127 -0.15 -3.52 -17.15
N THR A 128 0.63 -4.21 -17.99
CA THR A 128 1.06 -5.58 -17.71
C THR A 128 2.53 -5.75 -18.04
N ALA A 129 3.17 -6.73 -17.40
CA ALA A 129 4.52 -7.13 -17.73
C ALA A 129 4.62 -8.66 -17.82
N GLU A 130 5.32 -9.11 -18.84
CA GLU A 130 5.76 -10.48 -18.99
C GLU A 130 7.22 -10.58 -18.53
N ILE A 131 7.48 -11.41 -17.55
CA ILE A 131 8.80 -11.66 -16.98
C ILE A 131 9.25 -13.04 -17.39
N VAL A 132 10.35 -13.13 -18.14
CA VAL A 132 10.97 -14.39 -18.56
C VAL A 132 12.31 -14.52 -17.87
N SER A 133 12.40 -15.41 -16.90
CA SER A 133 13.63 -15.70 -16.16
C SER A 133 14.27 -16.97 -16.64
N THR A 134 15.51 -16.88 -17.07
CA THR A 134 16.33 -18.01 -17.53
C THR A 134 17.47 -18.26 -16.55
N ALA A 135 17.51 -19.47 -16.02
CA ALA A 135 18.61 -19.96 -15.19
C ALA A 135 19.46 -20.98 -15.94
N GLN A 136 20.76 -20.84 -15.84
CA GLN A 136 21.74 -21.74 -16.42
C GLN A 136 22.66 -22.29 -15.33
N THR A 137 22.67 -23.62 -15.20
CA THR A 137 23.59 -24.30 -14.28
C THR A 137 24.80 -24.84 -15.03
N THR A 138 25.99 -24.67 -14.49
CA THR A 138 27.20 -25.36 -14.96
C THR A 138 27.26 -26.77 -14.42
N ALA A 139 27.65 -27.73 -15.25
CA ALA A 139 27.78 -29.12 -14.83
C ALA A 139 28.86 -29.28 -13.74
N LEU A 140 28.50 -29.88 -12.61
CA LEU A 140 29.47 -30.37 -11.63
C LEU A 140 30.28 -31.50 -12.28
N GLY A 141 31.57 -31.28 -12.53
CA GLY A 141 32.48 -32.31 -13.05
C GLY A 141 32.93 -32.17 -14.51
N GLY A 142 32.91 -30.97 -15.08
CA GLY A 142 33.57 -30.70 -16.41
C GLY A 142 32.82 -31.21 -17.64
N GLY A 143 31.58 -31.68 -17.50
CA GLY A 143 30.71 -32.04 -18.62
C GLY A 143 30.07 -30.83 -19.28
N SER A 144 29.94 -30.86 -20.62
CA SER A 144 29.45 -29.73 -21.45
C SER A 144 27.90 -29.53 -21.37
N THR A 145 27.15 -30.32 -20.62
CA THR A 145 25.70 -30.21 -20.56
C THR A 145 25.26 -29.17 -19.54
N ARG A 146 24.87 -28.01 -20.02
CA ARG A 146 24.28 -26.95 -19.22
C ARG A 146 22.80 -27.23 -19.03
N GLY A 147 22.34 -27.30 -17.78
CA GLY A 147 20.91 -27.30 -17.49
C GLY A 147 20.35 -25.89 -17.65
N VAL A 148 19.59 -25.64 -18.71
CA VAL A 148 18.89 -24.36 -18.90
C VAL A 148 17.42 -24.58 -18.59
N ARG A 149 16.87 -23.72 -17.73
CA ARG A 149 15.43 -23.69 -17.39
C ARG A 149 14.92 -22.28 -17.49
N THR A 150 13.72 -22.13 -18.00
CA THR A 150 13.08 -20.84 -18.19
C THR A 150 11.70 -20.85 -17.52
N MET A 151 11.48 -19.86 -16.68
CA MET A 151 10.21 -19.57 -16.05
C MET A 151 9.61 -18.31 -16.64
N GLN A 152 8.31 -18.29 -16.84
CA GLN A 152 7.55 -17.15 -17.34
C GLN A 152 6.50 -16.77 -16.31
N ALA A 153 6.36 -15.46 -16.06
CA ALA A 153 5.26 -14.90 -15.29
C ALA A 153 4.62 -13.75 -16.05
N LEU A 154 3.30 -13.65 -15.98
CA LEU A 154 2.55 -12.48 -16.40
C LEU A 154 2.01 -11.80 -15.15
N VAL A 155 2.18 -10.48 -15.06
CA VAL A 155 1.74 -9.67 -13.94
C VAL A 155 0.98 -8.45 -14.43
N ASN A 156 -0.07 -8.09 -13.71
CA ASN A 156 -0.70 -6.77 -13.82
C ASN A 156 0.09 -5.79 -12.95
N LEU A 157 0.34 -4.62 -13.50
CA LEU A 157 1.10 -3.54 -12.86
C LEU A 157 0.15 -2.43 -12.45
N HIS A 158 0.10 -2.16 -11.16
CA HIS A 158 -0.60 -1.00 -10.63
C HIS A 158 0.44 -0.02 -10.09
N ALA A 159 0.57 1.12 -10.75
CA ALA A 159 1.52 2.13 -10.32
C ALA A 159 1.20 2.59 -8.89
N ALA A 160 2.16 2.42 -8.00
CA ALA A 160 2.14 3.03 -6.69
C ALA A 160 2.84 4.37 -6.80
N PHE A 161 2.10 5.43 -6.59
CA PHE A 161 2.68 6.76 -6.61
C PHE A 161 3.29 7.06 -5.23
N SER A 162 4.45 7.71 -5.19
CA SER A 162 4.95 8.36 -3.97
C SER A 162 4.04 9.57 -3.73
N ASN A 163 2.82 9.28 -3.33
CA ASN A 163 1.83 10.30 -3.25
C ASN A 163 2.01 11.04 -1.94
N ALA A 164 2.03 12.33 -2.07
CA ALA A 164 1.57 13.22 -1.04
C ALA A 164 0.23 12.75 -0.38
N LEU A 165 -0.55 11.91 -1.06
CA LEU A 165 -1.82 11.35 -0.61
C LEU A 165 -1.66 9.99 0.09
N THR A 166 -0.79 9.89 1.08
CA THR A 166 -0.60 8.64 1.85
C THR A 166 -1.41 8.57 3.13
N ASP A 167 -1.88 9.71 3.61
CA ASP A 167 -2.63 9.80 4.85
C ASP A 167 -4.13 9.58 4.58
N ALA A 168 -4.83 9.07 5.56
CA ALA A 168 -6.29 8.97 5.50
C ALA A 168 -6.93 10.36 5.52
N ILE A 169 -6.40 11.23 6.39
CA ILE A 169 -6.79 12.63 6.47
C ILE A 169 -5.53 13.49 6.58
N PHE A 170 -5.43 14.46 5.70
CA PHE A 170 -4.38 15.48 5.72
C PHE A 170 -5.01 16.87 5.82
N ALA A 171 -4.60 17.66 6.81
CA ALA A 171 -4.97 19.06 6.96
C ALA A 171 -3.72 19.95 6.95
N ASP A 172 -3.71 21.01 6.15
CA ASP A 172 -2.66 22.03 6.22
C ASP A 172 -2.89 23.01 7.38
N GLY A 173 -4.13 23.11 7.86
CA GLY A 173 -4.56 23.78 9.06
C GLY A 173 -4.89 22.81 10.20
N ASN A 174 -5.76 23.27 11.12
CA ASN A 174 -6.24 22.45 12.22
C ASN A 174 -7.16 21.33 11.75
N LEU A 175 -7.08 20.19 12.43
CA LEU A 175 -8.01 19.09 12.25
C LEU A 175 -8.80 18.85 13.54
N THR A 176 -10.11 18.94 13.45
CA THR A 176 -10.99 18.74 14.59
C THR A 176 -11.96 17.60 14.35
N PHE A 177 -11.93 16.62 15.23
CA PHE A 177 -12.94 15.57 15.34
C PHE A 177 -13.84 15.86 16.53
N ALA A 178 -15.14 15.87 16.32
CA ALA A 178 -16.11 16.08 17.39
C ALA A 178 -17.25 15.06 17.33
N ASN A 179 -17.86 14.79 18.47
CA ASN A 179 -19.12 14.04 18.59
C ASN A 179 -19.20 12.73 17.81
N TYR A 180 -18.53 11.68 18.30
CA TYR A 180 -18.69 10.30 17.79
C TYR A 180 -18.07 10.04 16.41
N SER A 181 -16.98 10.70 16.10
CA SER A 181 -16.22 10.42 14.88
C SER A 181 -15.39 9.15 15.00
N SER A 182 -15.31 8.37 13.93
CA SER A 182 -14.45 7.18 13.86
C SER A 182 -13.71 7.07 12.53
N LEU A 183 -12.50 6.53 12.59
CA LEU A 183 -11.65 6.32 11.44
C LEU A 183 -11.07 4.91 11.49
N ALA A 184 -11.47 4.07 10.56
CA ALA A 184 -11.00 2.70 10.46
C ALA A 184 -9.89 2.57 9.39
N GLY A 185 -8.88 1.77 9.68
CA GLY A 185 -7.88 1.33 8.69
C GLY A 185 -8.43 0.21 7.81
N GLN A 186 -7.88 0.07 6.62
CA GLN A 186 -8.09 -1.11 5.79
C GLN A 186 -7.22 -2.26 6.33
N THR A 187 -7.60 -3.52 6.09
CA THR A 187 -6.81 -4.69 6.51
C THR A 187 -5.35 -4.54 6.10
N GLY A 188 -4.45 -4.44 7.10
CA GLY A 188 -3.02 -4.27 6.91
C GLY A 188 -2.54 -2.85 6.58
N LYS A 189 -3.42 -1.83 6.64
CA LYS A 189 -3.05 -0.42 6.46
C LYS A 189 -3.67 0.44 7.55
N ASP A 190 -2.83 1.20 8.23
CA ASP A 190 -3.26 2.17 9.24
C ASP A 190 -3.87 3.41 8.58
N ALA A 191 -4.93 3.93 9.19
CA ALA A 191 -5.55 5.17 8.78
C ALA A 191 -4.84 6.37 9.43
N ASN A 192 -3.69 6.75 8.91
CA ASN A 192 -2.89 7.81 9.47
C ASN A 192 -3.53 9.18 9.26
N VAL A 193 -3.40 10.02 10.28
CA VAL A 193 -3.87 11.40 10.30
C VAL A 193 -2.66 12.32 10.38
N TYR A 194 -2.62 13.31 9.51
CA TYR A 194 -1.57 14.32 9.49
C TYR A 194 -2.14 15.73 9.49
N SER A 195 -1.56 16.62 10.29
CA SER A 195 -1.88 18.05 10.28
C SER A 195 -0.60 18.88 10.33
N ASN A 196 -0.52 19.93 9.49
CA ASN A 196 0.52 20.96 9.57
C ASN A 196 0.27 21.96 10.70
N ASP A 197 -0.85 21.85 11.40
CA ASP A 197 -1.15 22.57 12.64
C ASP A 197 -1.53 21.58 13.73
N SER A 198 -2.63 21.74 14.42
CA SER A 198 -3.04 20.96 15.59
C SER A 198 -4.17 19.99 15.28
N VAL A 199 -4.23 18.89 16.03
CA VAL A 199 -5.29 17.89 15.92
C VAL A 199 -6.06 17.81 17.24
N PHE A 200 -7.37 17.92 17.16
CA PHE A 200 -8.28 17.89 18.29
C PHE A 200 -9.29 16.76 18.16
N CYS A 201 -9.46 15.97 19.19
CA CYS A 201 -10.62 15.10 19.35
C CYS A 201 -11.44 15.57 20.54
N GLN A 202 -12.68 15.96 20.26
CA GLN A 202 -13.59 16.53 21.23
C GLN A 202 -14.85 15.66 21.39
N ASN A 203 -15.32 15.49 22.63
CA ASN A 203 -16.56 14.80 22.91
C ASN A 203 -16.68 13.37 22.33
N GLY A 204 -15.59 12.59 22.38
CA GLY A 204 -15.62 11.18 22.02
C GLY A 204 -16.56 10.35 22.88
N ASN A 205 -16.90 9.17 22.42
CA ASN A 205 -17.61 8.13 23.18
C ASN A 205 -16.91 6.78 23.00
N SER A 206 -17.45 5.72 23.56
CA SER A 206 -16.86 4.37 23.47
C SER A 206 -16.71 3.81 22.04
N THR A 207 -17.27 4.47 21.03
CA THR A 207 -17.15 4.10 19.62
C THR A 207 -16.24 5.05 18.82
N THR A 208 -15.67 6.07 19.47
CA THR A 208 -14.77 7.06 18.85
C THR A 208 -13.37 6.48 18.81
N VAL A 209 -13.09 5.64 17.82
CA VAL A 209 -11.81 4.95 17.64
C VAL A 209 -11.16 5.37 16.34
N PHE A 210 -9.88 5.69 16.43
CA PHE A 210 -9.03 6.07 15.29
C PHE A 210 -7.93 5.02 15.12
N ASN A 211 -8.04 4.22 14.07
CA ASN A 211 -7.09 3.14 13.77
C ASN A 211 -5.93 3.65 12.94
N GLY A 212 -4.89 4.15 13.58
CA GLY A 212 -3.70 4.65 12.91
C GLY A 212 -2.92 5.66 13.74
N ASN A 213 -1.91 6.26 13.14
CA ASN A 213 -1.02 7.22 13.79
C ASN A 213 -1.51 8.65 13.58
N TRP A 214 -1.33 9.49 14.61
CA TRP A 214 -1.62 10.91 14.54
C TRP A 214 -0.33 11.72 14.57
N ILE A 215 -0.12 12.55 13.55
CA ILE A 215 1.07 13.38 13.38
C ILE A 215 0.64 14.84 13.25
N ALA A 216 1.20 15.72 14.08
CA ALA A 216 0.88 17.13 14.08
C ALA A 216 2.13 18.01 14.16
N GLN A 217 2.19 19.06 13.35
CA GLN A 217 3.19 20.13 13.50
C GLN A 217 2.84 21.07 14.65
N GLY A 218 1.57 21.15 15.05
CA GLY A 218 1.09 21.80 16.25
C GLY A 218 0.96 20.84 17.42
N SER A 219 -0.14 20.95 18.16
CA SER A 219 -0.46 20.14 19.33
C SER A 219 -1.52 19.09 19.03
N VAL A 220 -1.55 18.02 19.84
CA VAL A 220 -2.63 17.02 19.82
C VAL A 220 -3.38 17.06 21.14
N SER A 221 -4.70 17.17 21.08
CA SER A 221 -5.56 17.22 22.26
C SER A 221 -6.70 16.21 22.13
N LEU A 222 -6.77 15.31 23.08
CA LEU A 222 -7.81 14.29 23.18
C LEU A 222 -8.70 14.55 24.38
N SER A 223 -10.01 14.57 24.16
CA SER A 223 -11.00 14.78 25.22
C SER A 223 -12.03 13.65 25.21
N ASN A 224 -12.56 13.37 26.40
CA ASN A 224 -13.55 12.31 26.60
C ASN A 224 -13.00 10.93 26.12
N GLN A 225 -13.81 10.10 25.53
CA GLN A 225 -13.48 8.73 25.15
C GLN A 225 -12.84 8.63 23.75
N CYS A 226 -11.93 9.56 23.40
CA CYS A 226 -11.18 9.47 22.14
C CYS A 226 -10.09 8.40 22.28
N GLU A 227 -10.09 7.42 21.41
CA GLU A 227 -9.12 6.32 21.36
C GLU A 227 -8.29 6.36 20.08
N ILE A 228 -6.96 6.36 20.21
CA ILE A 228 -6.02 6.23 19.10
C ILE A 228 -5.27 4.92 19.28
N THR A 229 -5.39 4.01 18.31
CA THR A 229 -4.74 2.69 18.40
C THR A 229 -3.25 2.72 18.00
N GLY A 230 -2.82 3.75 17.28
CA GLY A 230 -1.44 3.95 16.84
C GLY A 230 -0.64 4.91 17.71
N ASP A 231 0.44 5.42 17.13
CA ASP A 231 1.33 6.39 17.75
C ASP A 231 0.81 7.82 17.60
N VAL A 232 1.16 8.70 18.56
CA VAL A 232 0.95 10.13 18.46
C VAL A 232 2.31 10.84 18.44
N TRP A 233 2.54 11.66 17.45
CA TRP A 233 3.76 12.45 17.31
C TRP A 233 3.43 13.91 17.03
N ALA A 234 3.69 14.78 17.99
CA ALA A 234 3.42 16.20 17.90
C ALA A 234 4.71 17.03 18.02
N ARG A 235 4.82 18.08 17.25
CA ARG A 235 5.85 19.09 17.49
C ARG A 235 5.51 19.92 18.73
N GLY A 236 4.25 20.26 18.89
CA GLY A 236 3.69 20.92 20.07
C GLY A 236 3.39 19.95 21.22
N SER A 237 2.45 20.32 22.06
CA SER A 237 2.04 19.51 23.22
C SER A 237 1.09 18.38 22.84
N VAL A 238 1.13 17.30 23.62
CA VAL A 238 0.09 16.26 23.59
C VAL A 238 -0.65 16.29 24.91
N SER A 239 -1.98 16.41 24.86
CA SER A 239 -2.83 16.47 26.05
C SER A 239 -3.95 15.46 26.01
N LEU A 240 -4.12 14.75 27.13
CA LEU A 240 -5.27 13.90 27.40
C LEU A 240 -6.17 14.66 28.39
N ASN A 241 -7.22 15.28 27.88
CA ASN A 241 -8.14 16.09 28.66
C ASN A 241 -9.39 15.28 28.98
N ASN A 242 -9.80 15.31 30.25
CA ASN A 242 -11.00 14.61 30.71
C ASN A 242 -10.97 13.07 30.62
N ASN A 243 -12.13 12.47 30.69
CA ASN A 243 -12.33 11.05 30.89
C ASN A 243 -11.90 10.18 29.71
N MET A 244 -11.20 9.11 30.03
CA MET A 244 -11.07 7.91 29.19
C MET A 244 -10.46 8.10 27.80
N ALA A 245 -9.73 9.18 27.54
CA ALA A 245 -8.93 9.29 26.32
C ALA A 245 -7.77 8.30 26.36
N THR A 246 -7.55 7.54 25.28
CA THR A 246 -6.52 6.52 25.23
C THR A 246 -5.66 6.64 23.97
N ILE A 247 -4.37 6.32 24.12
CA ILE A 247 -3.41 6.15 23.03
C ILE A 247 -2.71 4.82 23.27
N ASP A 248 -2.87 3.85 22.39
CA ASP A 248 -2.28 2.52 22.55
C ASP A 248 -0.82 2.47 22.12
N GLY A 249 -0.40 3.43 21.30
CA GLY A 249 0.95 3.56 20.77
C GLY A 249 1.90 4.39 21.64
N TYR A 250 3.00 4.82 21.02
CA TYR A 250 3.95 5.76 21.59
C TYR A 250 3.43 7.19 21.49
N VAL A 251 3.80 8.01 22.47
CA VAL A 251 3.57 9.46 22.43
C VAL A 251 4.91 10.18 22.34
N ARG A 252 5.08 11.07 21.36
CA ARG A 252 6.27 11.90 21.20
C ARG A 252 5.87 13.36 21.11
N THR A 253 6.50 14.22 21.93
CA THR A 253 6.39 15.68 21.82
C THR A 253 7.77 16.29 21.65
N SER A 254 7.97 17.20 20.70
CA SER A 254 9.30 17.73 20.38
C SER A 254 9.61 19.04 21.12
N ASN A 255 8.70 20.02 21.05
CA ASN A 255 8.86 21.33 21.68
C ASN A 255 7.82 21.59 22.76
N GLY A 256 6.87 20.69 22.90
CA GLY A 256 5.74 20.83 23.81
C GLY A 256 5.85 19.95 25.04
N THR A 257 4.82 20.04 25.85
CA THR A 257 4.67 19.30 27.09
C THR A 257 3.68 18.16 26.88
N PHE A 258 3.93 17.01 27.47
CA PHE A 258 2.90 16.01 27.64
C PHE A 258 2.05 16.37 28.86
N TYR A 259 0.76 16.53 28.64
CA TYR A 259 -0.23 16.70 29.68
C TYR A 259 -0.98 15.39 29.87
N GLY A 260 -0.66 14.70 30.94
CA GLY A 260 -1.30 13.43 31.30
C GLY A 260 -2.72 13.64 31.82
N VAL A 261 -3.25 12.60 32.40
CA VAL A 261 -4.60 12.56 32.96
C VAL A 261 -4.74 13.53 34.11
N PRO A 262 -5.78 14.36 34.18
CA PRO A 262 -6.15 15.06 35.40
C PRO A 262 -6.43 14.05 36.53
N GLU A 263 -6.03 14.37 37.77
CA GLU A 263 -6.26 13.49 38.94
C GLU A 263 -7.74 13.07 39.10
N ALA A 264 -8.64 13.90 38.61
CA ALA A 264 -10.09 13.64 38.64
C ALA A 264 -10.56 12.59 37.59
N HIS A 265 -9.70 12.18 36.68
CA HIS A 265 -10.08 11.29 35.57
C HIS A 265 -9.01 10.19 35.33
N PRO A 266 -9.01 9.17 36.20
CA PRO A 266 -7.95 8.13 36.23
C PRO A 266 -8.00 7.13 35.07
N HIS A 267 -8.88 7.27 34.10
CA HIS A 267 -9.08 6.31 33.01
C HIS A 267 -8.41 6.69 31.69
N ALA A 268 -7.87 7.90 31.55
CA ALA A 268 -7.12 8.27 30.34
C ALA A 268 -5.73 7.62 30.37
N MET A 269 -5.29 7.05 29.25
CA MET A 269 -4.11 6.16 29.23
C MET A 269 -3.23 6.31 27.99
N VAL A 270 -1.95 6.04 28.17
CA VAL A 270 -0.98 5.83 27.09
C VAL A 270 -0.40 4.41 27.21
N GLY A 271 -0.50 3.63 26.13
CA GLY A 271 -0.16 2.20 26.16
C GLY A 271 1.33 1.89 26.18
N LYS A 272 2.16 2.72 25.55
CA LYS A 272 3.60 2.41 25.42
C LYS A 272 4.48 3.42 26.15
N LEU A 273 5.07 4.37 25.45
CA LEU A 273 6.08 5.27 26.00
C LEU A 273 5.75 6.72 25.69
N VAL A 274 5.90 7.59 26.68
CA VAL A 274 5.88 9.03 26.50
C VAL A 274 7.31 9.54 26.41
N GLN A 275 7.62 10.27 25.33
CA GLN A 275 8.89 10.96 25.13
C GLN A 275 8.65 12.47 25.02
N ALA A 276 9.25 13.24 25.87
CA ALA A 276 9.18 14.69 25.85
C ALA A 276 10.53 15.27 26.26
N PRO A 277 10.85 16.54 25.89
CA PRO A 277 12.02 17.23 26.39
C PRO A 277 12.02 17.29 27.92
N ALA A 278 13.18 17.19 28.55
CA ALA A 278 13.31 17.32 30.00
C ALA A 278 12.69 18.65 30.47
N PRO A 279 11.82 18.64 31.49
CA PRO A 279 11.20 19.87 31.98
C PRO A 279 12.25 20.76 32.64
N VAL A 280 12.16 22.06 32.36
CA VAL A 280 13.11 23.08 32.90
C VAL A 280 12.83 23.35 34.38
N ALA A 281 11.61 23.08 34.86
CA ALA A 281 11.21 23.15 36.27
C ALA A 281 9.97 22.24 36.46
N PRO A 282 9.70 21.79 37.70
CA PRO A 282 8.47 21.05 37.97
C PRO A 282 7.26 21.94 37.65
N GLN A 283 6.60 21.63 36.56
CA GLN A 283 5.38 22.31 36.18
C GLN A 283 4.21 21.54 36.82
N THR A 284 3.68 22.03 37.89
CA THR A 284 2.38 21.63 38.44
C THR A 284 1.30 22.24 37.55
N LEU A 285 0.85 21.49 36.57
CA LEU A 285 -0.35 21.87 35.83
C LEU A 285 -1.55 21.45 36.66
N GLN A 286 -2.49 22.36 36.85
CA GLN A 286 -3.66 22.16 37.70
C GLN A 286 -4.43 20.91 37.25
N GLY A 287 -4.51 19.88 38.10
CA GLY A 287 -5.17 18.61 37.80
C GLY A 287 -4.37 17.63 36.95
N GLN A 288 -3.05 17.78 36.84
CA GLN A 288 -2.18 16.92 36.02
C GLN A 288 -1.13 16.20 36.85
N ILE A 289 -0.63 15.10 36.32
CA ILE A 289 0.42 14.30 36.94
C ILE A 289 1.70 15.12 37.00
N SER A 290 2.35 15.10 38.18
CA SER A 290 3.66 15.71 38.33
C SER A 290 4.66 14.97 37.43
N TRP A 291 5.58 15.72 36.84
CA TRP A 291 6.63 15.18 36.01
C TRP A 291 7.50 14.12 36.70
N ASP A 292 7.62 14.22 38.01
CA ASP A 292 8.45 13.30 38.82
C ASP A 292 7.92 11.87 38.88
N THR A 293 6.62 11.69 38.67
CA THR A 293 5.98 10.38 38.74
C THR A 293 5.65 9.81 37.37
N CYS A 294 5.71 10.61 36.35
CA CYS A 294 5.38 10.34 34.95
C CYS A 294 4.17 9.45 34.72
N TRP A 295 3.41 9.17 35.71
CA TRP A 295 2.19 8.40 35.64
C TRP A 295 1.93 7.52 36.86
N THR A 296 1.02 7.89 37.68
CA THR A 296 0.73 7.22 38.97
C THR A 296 -0.62 6.54 39.07
N ASP A 297 -1.35 6.39 37.97
CA ASP A 297 -2.68 5.78 38.05
C ASP A 297 -2.59 4.32 38.48
N SER A 298 -3.14 4.02 39.64
CA SER A 298 -3.22 2.66 40.21
C SER A 298 -4.15 1.70 39.44
N ASN A 299 -5.01 2.21 38.57
CA ASN A 299 -5.96 1.39 37.81
C ASN A 299 -5.41 0.77 36.52
N ARG A 300 -4.12 0.88 36.29
CA ARG A 300 -3.41 0.36 35.10
C ARG A 300 -2.98 -1.06 35.16
N THR A 301 -3.36 -1.76 36.14
CA THR A 301 -3.06 -3.20 36.28
C THR A 301 -3.56 -4.05 35.11
N THR A 302 -4.40 -3.47 34.22
CA THR A 302 -4.93 -4.16 33.05
C THR A 302 -4.12 -3.98 31.76
N LEU A 303 -3.16 -3.05 31.72
CA LEU A 303 -2.28 -2.89 30.55
C LEU A 303 -1.07 -3.81 30.65
N ALA A 304 -0.84 -4.61 29.59
CA ALA A 304 0.29 -5.53 29.51
C ALA A 304 1.66 -4.83 29.58
N ASN A 305 1.73 -3.54 29.19
CA ASN A 305 2.92 -2.71 29.26
C ASN A 305 2.53 -1.33 29.81
N PRO A 306 2.79 -1.08 31.10
CA PRO A 306 2.52 0.24 31.66
C PRO A 306 3.36 1.30 30.96
N PRO A 307 2.81 2.49 30.72
CA PRO A 307 3.56 3.56 30.06
C PRO A 307 4.79 3.96 30.87
N ARG A 308 5.80 4.33 30.14
CA ARG A 308 7.06 4.86 30.67
C ARG A 308 7.25 6.27 30.15
N CYS A 309 7.90 7.10 30.95
CA CYS A 309 8.33 8.41 30.49
C CYS A 309 9.84 8.42 30.32
N GLU A 310 10.28 8.96 29.21
CA GLU A 310 11.67 9.28 28.96
C GLU A 310 11.80 10.75 28.64
N TRP A 311 12.82 11.38 29.18
CA TRP A 311 13.12 12.79 29.00
C TRP A 311 14.44 12.93 28.23
N PRO A 312 14.48 12.62 26.91
CA PRO A 312 15.68 12.81 26.14
C PRO A 312 15.98 14.32 26.01
N ALA A 313 17.25 14.66 25.83
CA ALA A 313 17.65 16.06 25.64
C ALA A 313 16.94 16.70 24.43
N THR A 314 16.64 15.92 23.41
CA THR A 314 15.88 16.33 22.22
C THR A 314 14.97 15.22 21.74
N VAL A 315 13.74 15.55 21.38
CA VAL A 315 12.83 14.70 20.64
C VAL A 315 12.72 15.28 19.23
N PRO A 316 12.96 14.51 18.17
CA PRO A 316 12.86 15.04 16.82
C PRO A 316 11.42 15.51 16.53
N ALA A 317 11.30 16.63 15.82
CA ALA A 317 10.01 17.08 15.33
C ALA A 317 9.49 16.11 14.23
N PRO A 318 8.19 15.95 14.10
CA PRO A 318 7.65 15.23 12.96
C PRO A 318 8.07 15.92 11.64
N PRO A 319 8.31 15.14 10.56
CA PRO A 319 8.64 15.74 9.28
C PRO A 319 7.48 16.60 8.79
N ALA A 320 7.76 17.84 8.37
CA ALA A 320 6.76 18.67 7.72
C ALA A 320 6.43 18.06 6.34
N LYS A 321 5.15 17.97 6.01
CA LYS A 321 4.68 17.54 4.70
C LYS A 321 4.05 18.74 3.99
N PRO A 322 4.50 19.10 2.78
CA PRO A 322 3.83 20.12 2.00
C PRO A 322 2.42 19.63 1.61
N PHE A 323 1.48 20.57 1.51
CA PHE A 323 0.15 20.25 1.00
C PHE A 323 0.23 19.83 -0.47
N PRO A 324 -0.31 18.67 -0.85
CA PRO A 324 -0.29 18.20 -2.23
C PRO A 324 -1.16 19.09 -3.12
N ILE A 325 -0.69 19.39 -4.34
CA ILE A 325 -1.38 20.27 -5.26
C ILE A 325 -2.05 19.44 -6.35
N ILE A 326 -3.38 19.43 -6.39
CA ILE A 326 -4.17 18.88 -7.49
C ILE A 326 -4.67 20.03 -8.36
N ARG A 327 -4.22 20.07 -9.62
CA ARG A 327 -4.60 21.08 -10.59
C ARG A 327 -5.79 20.63 -11.44
N GLY A 328 -6.55 21.60 -11.94
CA GLY A 328 -7.64 21.38 -12.90
C GLY A 328 -7.37 21.97 -14.29
N ASP A 329 -6.15 22.48 -14.54
CA ASP A 329 -5.76 23.11 -15.78
C ASP A 329 -5.70 22.12 -16.97
N ALA A 330 -5.40 22.62 -18.17
CA ALA A 330 -5.37 21.81 -19.38
C ALA A 330 -4.34 20.66 -19.31
N THR A 331 -3.23 20.86 -18.61
CA THR A 331 -2.20 19.82 -18.43
C THR A 331 -2.71 18.69 -17.54
N ALA A 332 -3.35 19.04 -16.41
CA ALA A 332 -3.98 18.05 -15.54
C ALA A 332 -5.11 17.30 -16.26
N GLN A 333 -5.96 18.03 -17.03
CA GLN A 333 -7.02 17.39 -17.83
C GLN A 333 -6.45 16.40 -18.86
N ALA A 334 -5.31 16.73 -19.48
CA ALA A 334 -4.65 15.82 -20.41
C ALA A 334 -4.11 14.55 -19.70
N ALA A 335 -3.58 14.68 -18.47
CA ALA A 335 -3.15 13.54 -17.67
C ALA A 335 -4.33 12.61 -17.32
N TRP A 336 -5.48 13.17 -16.94
CA TRP A 336 -6.69 12.40 -16.69
C TRP A 336 -7.19 11.70 -17.97
N ALA A 337 -7.14 12.39 -19.12
CA ALA A 337 -7.50 11.79 -20.40
C ALA A 337 -6.56 10.64 -20.79
N ALA A 338 -5.25 10.77 -20.50
CA ALA A 338 -4.27 9.71 -20.72
C ALA A 338 -4.51 8.47 -19.85
N ASP A 339 -5.10 8.65 -18.65
CA ASP A 339 -5.54 7.56 -17.75
C ASP A 339 -6.94 7.00 -18.12
N GLY A 340 -7.45 7.36 -19.29
CA GLY A 340 -8.70 6.82 -19.84
C GLY A 340 -9.97 7.56 -19.42
N TYR A 341 -9.87 8.74 -18.80
CA TYR A 341 -11.04 9.56 -18.49
C TYR A 341 -11.50 10.38 -19.68
N THR A 342 -12.79 10.36 -19.95
CA THR A 342 -13.42 11.32 -20.86
C THR A 342 -13.63 12.64 -20.13
N VAL A 343 -12.98 13.70 -20.59
CA VAL A 343 -13.10 15.03 -19.98
C VAL A 343 -14.31 15.76 -20.56
N ILE A 344 -15.25 16.09 -19.70
CA ILE A 344 -16.46 16.85 -20.03
C ILE A 344 -16.42 18.18 -19.28
N LYS A 345 -16.63 19.29 -19.98
CA LYS A 345 -16.64 20.63 -19.39
C LYS A 345 -18.06 21.17 -19.28
N ASP A 346 -18.31 22.00 -18.30
CA ASP A 346 -19.58 22.72 -18.15
C ASP A 346 -19.93 23.66 -19.33
N THR A 347 -18.95 23.96 -20.19
CA THR A 347 -19.12 24.69 -21.46
C THR A 347 -19.46 23.78 -22.65
N ASP A 348 -19.47 22.45 -22.46
CA ASP A 348 -19.80 21.50 -23.53
C ASP A 348 -21.29 21.62 -23.88
N PRO A 349 -21.66 21.70 -25.17
CA PRO A 349 -23.04 21.80 -25.60
C PRO A 349 -23.95 20.63 -25.19
N THR A 350 -23.35 19.47 -24.87
CA THR A 350 -24.08 18.31 -24.33
C THR A 350 -24.48 18.49 -22.87
N MET A 351 -23.78 19.38 -22.17
CA MET A 351 -24.10 19.86 -20.85
C MET A 351 -24.78 21.23 -21.03
N ASP A 352 -26.07 21.34 -20.71
CA ASP A 352 -26.81 22.61 -20.84
C ASP A 352 -26.13 23.71 -19.99
N PRO A 353 -25.68 24.83 -20.57
CA PRO A 353 -24.74 25.77 -19.95
C PRO A 353 -25.31 26.63 -18.80
N GLN A 354 -26.34 26.20 -18.11
CA GLN A 354 -26.98 27.01 -17.07
C GLN A 354 -26.34 26.87 -15.70
N CYS A 355 -25.07 27.25 -15.55
CA CYS A 355 -24.54 27.60 -14.24
C CYS A 355 -25.36 28.67 -13.49
N ASN A 356 -26.33 29.29 -14.15
CA ASN A 356 -26.99 30.51 -13.72
C ASN A 356 -28.35 30.34 -13.05
N ASN A 357 -28.99 29.19 -13.14
CA ASN A 357 -30.30 28.99 -12.52
C ASN A 357 -30.26 27.82 -11.54
N PRO A 358 -30.15 28.07 -10.21
CA PRO A 358 -30.60 27.06 -9.27
C PRO A 358 -32.08 26.79 -9.54
N ASP A 359 -32.48 25.52 -9.55
CA ASP A 359 -33.90 25.19 -9.53
C ASP A 359 -34.55 25.75 -8.26
N SER A 360 -35.87 25.67 -8.14
CA SER A 360 -36.61 26.14 -6.97
C SER A 360 -36.15 25.50 -5.64
N ASP A 361 -35.44 24.36 -5.73
CA ASP A 361 -34.92 23.62 -4.58
C ASP A 361 -33.46 24.00 -4.23
N GLY A 362 -32.86 24.95 -4.96
CA GLY A 362 -31.49 25.40 -4.72
C GLY A 362 -30.41 24.49 -5.33
N ARG A 363 -30.82 23.45 -6.09
CA ARG A 363 -29.90 22.58 -6.83
C ARG A 363 -29.46 23.27 -8.12
N ASN A 364 -28.20 23.15 -8.47
CA ASN A 364 -27.77 23.51 -9.81
C ASN A 364 -28.02 22.33 -10.79
N TRP A 365 -28.13 22.66 -12.07
CA TRP A 365 -28.50 21.69 -13.10
C TRP A 365 -27.48 20.52 -13.22
N ILE A 366 -26.19 20.71 -12.88
CA ILE A 366 -25.19 19.63 -12.87
C ILE A 366 -25.60 18.52 -11.90
N THR A 367 -26.16 18.88 -10.73
CA THR A 367 -26.70 17.90 -9.80
C THR A 367 -27.84 17.12 -10.44
N ASN A 368 -28.77 17.80 -11.12
CA ASN A 368 -29.87 17.14 -11.82
C ASN A 368 -29.37 16.29 -13.01
N TRP A 369 -28.34 16.77 -13.71
CA TRP A 369 -27.68 15.99 -14.76
C TRP A 369 -27.03 14.73 -14.19
N LEU A 370 -26.28 14.81 -13.09
CA LEU A 370 -25.67 13.66 -12.44
C LEU A 370 -26.70 12.63 -11.96
N ILE A 371 -27.83 13.05 -11.38
CA ILE A 371 -28.92 12.16 -10.98
C ILE A 371 -29.39 11.31 -12.15
N SER A 372 -29.49 11.91 -13.34
CA SER A 372 -30.03 11.24 -14.53
C SER A 372 -28.97 10.52 -15.37
N HIS A 373 -27.70 10.91 -15.29
CA HIS A 373 -26.65 10.44 -16.22
C HIS A 373 -25.52 9.65 -15.55
N ALA A 374 -25.29 9.77 -14.26
CA ALA A 374 -24.18 9.06 -13.60
C ALA A 374 -24.24 7.52 -13.79
N SER A 375 -25.43 6.95 -13.79
CA SER A 375 -25.68 5.53 -14.06
C SER A 375 -25.57 5.14 -15.54
N LEU A 376 -25.49 6.09 -16.44
CA LEU A 376 -25.40 5.88 -17.90
C LEU A 376 -23.97 6.10 -18.44
N LEU A 377 -23.03 6.49 -17.59
CA LEU A 377 -21.65 6.68 -18.00
C LEU A 377 -21.04 5.34 -18.45
N THR A 378 -20.56 5.28 -19.68
CA THR A 378 -19.99 4.08 -20.29
C THR A 378 -18.48 3.92 -20.08
N GLY A 379 -17.83 4.89 -19.46
CA GLY A 379 -16.40 4.90 -19.18
C GLY A 379 -16.04 5.90 -18.07
N LYS A 380 -14.80 5.86 -17.64
CA LYS A 380 -14.26 6.82 -16.66
C LYS A 380 -14.53 8.25 -17.14
N THR A 381 -15.06 9.08 -16.28
CA THR A 381 -15.47 10.46 -16.66
C THR A 381 -14.89 11.48 -15.70
N MET A 382 -14.31 12.55 -16.25
CA MET A 382 -13.89 13.74 -15.51
C MET A 382 -14.81 14.90 -15.88
N LEU A 383 -15.57 15.42 -14.92
CA LEU A 383 -16.38 16.62 -15.07
C LEU A 383 -15.61 17.83 -14.56
N VAL A 384 -15.49 18.85 -15.41
CA VAL A 384 -14.86 20.12 -15.03
C VAL A 384 -15.95 21.19 -14.95
N VAL A 385 -16.17 21.69 -13.72
CA VAL A 385 -17.23 22.65 -13.39
C VAL A 385 -16.59 23.96 -12.95
N SER A 386 -16.65 24.97 -13.81
CA SER A 386 -16.01 26.27 -13.61
C SER A 386 -16.99 27.39 -13.27
N CYS A 387 -18.25 27.09 -13.00
CA CYS A 387 -19.34 28.05 -12.71
C CYS A 387 -18.89 29.19 -11.77
N PRO A 388 -18.71 30.43 -12.25
CA PRO A 388 -18.12 31.49 -11.42
C PRO A 388 -18.99 31.83 -10.21
N GLY A 389 -18.36 31.81 -9.01
CA GLY A 389 -18.98 32.22 -7.76
C GLY A 389 -20.11 31.33 -7.25
N LYS A 390 -20.24 30.10 -7.79
CA LYS A 390 -21.29 29.15 -7.35
C LYS A 390 -20.69 27.78 -7.06
N GLU A 391 -20.96 27.30 -5.86
CA GLU A 391 -20.62 25.95 -5.41
C GLU A 391 -21.50 24.91 -6.13
N LEU A 392 -20.99 23.72 -6.31
CA LEU A 392 -21.77 22.57 -6.76
C LEU A 392 -22.61 22.03 -5.58
N ARG A 393 -23.93 22.19 -5.66
CA ARG A 393 -24.85 21.91 -4.56
C ARG A 393 -25.64 20.63 -4.79
N PHE A 394 -25.49 19.69 -3.88
CA PHE A 394 -26.30 18.47 -3.78
C PHE A 394 -27.25 18.65 -2.58
N GLN A 395 -28.43 19.20 -2.83
CA GLN A 395 -29.40 19.50 -1.77
C GLN A 395 -30.77 18.92 -2.10
N ASN A 396 -31.55 18.62 -1.07
CA ASN A 396 -32.95 18.21 -1.19
C ASN A 396 -33.18 17.07 -2.20
N MET A 397 -32.28 16.09 -2.19
CA MET A 397 -32.32 14.96 -3.14
C MET A 397 -33.55 14.05 -2.91
N GLY A 398 -34.24 14.21 -1.78
CA GLY A 398 -35.34 13.34 -1.39
C GLY A 398 -34.89 11.89 -1.22
N ASN A 399 -35.44 10.99 -2.06
CA ASN A 399 -35.00 9.59 -2.13
C ASN A 399 -34.14 9.30 -3.38
N GLN A 400 -33.67 10.35 -4.09
CA GLN A 400 -32.83 10.17 -5.25
C GLN A 400 -31.38 9.92 -4.82
N GLU A 401 -30.74 8.99 -5.50
CA GLU A 401 -29.32 8.66 -5.32
C GLU A 401 -28.56 8.96 -6.60
N ILE A 402 -27.30 9.36 -6.46
CA ILE A 402 -26.36 9.46 -7.58
C ILE A 402 -25.60 8.14 -7.65
N ASN A 403 -26.03 7.25 -8.52
CA ASN A 403 -25.44 5.92 -8.68
C ASN A 403 -24.48 5.92 -9.88
N LEU A 404 -23.21 5.64 -9.60
CA LEU A 404 -22.14 5.58 -10.59
C LEU A 404 -22.13 4.24 -11.30
N ASN A 405 -21.88 4.25 -12.61
CA ASN A 405 -21.65 3.05 -13.42
C ASN A 405 -20.17 2.92 -13.85
N ASN A 406 -19.36 3.93 -13.56
CA ASN A 406 -17.93 3.98 -13.82
C ASN A 406 -17.24 4.97 -12.87
N ASP A 407 -15.92 5.03 -12.91
CA ASP A 407 -15.14 6.01 -12.16
C ASP A 407 -15.54 7.44 -12.56
N LEU A 408 -15.77 8.28 -11.57
CA LEU A 408 -16.17 9.68 -11.76
C LEU A 408 -15.24 10.62 -10.99
N ALA A 409 -14.68 11.60 -11.67
CA ALA A 409 -13.97 12.72 -11.07
C ALA A 409 -14.74 14.02 -11.31
N ILE A 410 -15.06 14.77 -10.27
CA ILE A 410 -15.71 16.07 -10.38
C ILE A 410 -14.72 17.14 -9.89
N PHE A 411 -14.35 18.03 -10.78
CA PHE A 411 -13.51 19.19 -10.50
C PHE A 411 -14.39 20.44 -10.44
N ALA A 412 -14.72 20.90 -9.23
CA ALA A 412 -15.58 22.07 -9.03
C ALA A 412 -14.77 23.22 -8.42
N TYR A 413 -14.48 24.24 -9.21
CA TYR A 413 -13.60 25.35 -8.83
C TYR A 413 -14.12 26.20 -7.65
N ASN A 414 -15.42 26.23 -7.42
CA ASN A 414 -16.01 27.00 -6.32
C ASN A 414 -16.45 26.15 -5.12
N GLY A 415 -16.18 24.84 -5.17
CA GLY A 415 -16.43 23.95 -4.05
C GLY A 415 -17.70 23.11 -4.16
N PHE A 416 -17.96 22.36 -3.10
CA PHE A 416 -19.05 21.42 -2.98
C PHE A 416 -19.86 21.68 -1.72
N VAL A 417 -21.17 21.63 -1.83
CA VAL A 417 -22.10 21.59 -0.70
C VAL A 417 -23.05 20.41 -0.86
N THR A 418 -23.02 19.50 0.09
CA THR A 418 -24.00 18.42 0.18
C THR A 418 -24.89 18.67 1.39
N ALA A 419 -26.19 18.56 1.23
CA ALA A 419 -27.12 18.72 2.33
C ALA A 419 -28.42 17.94 2.07
N GLY A 420 -29.16 17.62 3.12
CA GLY A 420 -30.49 17.06 2.98
C GLY A 420 -30.51 15.66 2.36
N ARG A 421 -29.80 14.70 2.93
CA ARG A 421 -29.82 13.27 2.57
C ARG A 421 -29.31 12.97 1.16
N THR A 422 -28.13 13.47 0.84
CA THR A 422 -27.44 13.13 -0.40
C THR A 422 -26.78 11.77 -0.31
N VAL A 423 -27.04 10.88 -1.26
CA VAL A 423 -26.45 9.53 -1.31
C VAL A 423 -25.76 9.31 -2.64
N PHE A 424 -24.50 8.91 -2.58
CA PHE A 424 -23.73 8.42 -3.73
C PHE A 424 -23.57 6.91 -3.62
N GLY A 425 -23.77 6.20 -4.74
CA GLY A 425 -23.71 4.74 -4.78
C GLY A 425 -23.19 4.21 -6.10
N SER A 426 -23.30 2.90 -6.31
CA SER A 426 -22.96 2.18 -7.53
C SER A 426 -24.24 1.70 -8.21
N ALA A 427 -24.34 1.87 -9.53
CA ALA A 427 -25.48 1.43 -10.32
C ALA A 427 -25.39 -0.04 -10.71
N ASP A 428 -24.18 -0.54 -10.97
CA ASP A 428 -23.89 -1.90 -11.40
C ASP A 428 -23.47 -2.84 -10.24
N GLY A 429 -23.33 -2.29 -9.03
CA GLY A 429 -22.87 -3.03 -7.85
C GLY A 429 -21.36 -3.29 -7.83
N ALA A 430 -20.59 -2.75 -8.77
CA ALA A 430 -19.13 -2.79 -8.76
C ALA A 430 -18.54 -1.65 -7.95
N GLY A 431 -17.28 -1.81 -7.53
CA GLY A 431 -16.51 -0.74 -6.89
C GLY A 431 -16.06 0.28 -7.92
N HIS A 432 -16.31 1.55 -7.64
CA HIS A 432 -15.86 2.67 -8.48
C HIS A 432 -15.07 3.70 -7.66
N THR A 433 -14.23 4.45 -8.36
CA THR A 433 -13.50 5.57 -7.77
C THR A 433 -14.29 6.86 -7.98
N PHE A 434 -14.45 7.62 -6.88
CA PHE A 434 -15.15 8.90 -6.89
C PHE A 434 -14.22 10.00 -6.38
N HIS A 435 -13.94 11.00 -7.22
CA HIS A 435 -13.10 12.14 -6.84
C HIS A 435 -13.96 13.41 -6.73
N MET A 436 -13.98 14.02 -5.56
CA MET A 436 -14.54 15.35 -5.31
C MET A 436 -13.38 16.31 -5.11
N VAL A 437 -13.02 17.03 -6.15
CA VAL A 437 -11.82 17.87 -6.18
C VAL A 437 -12.20 19.34 -6.37
N VAL A 438 -11.82 20.17 -5.40
CA VAL A 438 -11.70 21.61 -5.63
C VAL A 438 -10.26 21.84 -6.10
N PRO A 439 -10.04 22.10 -7.41
CA PRO A 439 -8.66 22.15 -7.90
C PRO A 439 -7.92 23.38 -7.37
N TYR A 440 -6.62 23.21 -7.17
CA TYR A 440 -5.75 24.35 -6.87
C TYR A 440 -5.62 25.23 -8.11
N ASP A 441 -5.99 26.48 -8.00
CA ASP A 441 -5.79 27.49 -9.02
C ASP A 441 -4.77 28.53 -8.52
N ALA A 442 -3.61 28.56 -9.16
CA ALA A 442 -2.55 29.50 -8.80
C ALA A 442 -2.96 30.98 -9.05
N THR A 443 -3.96 31.22 -9.90
CA THR A 443 -4.49 32.56 -10.18
C THR A 443 -5.60 32.96 -9.21
N ALA A 444 -6.33 31.98 -8.69
CA ALA A 444 -7.40 32.16 -7.69
C ALA A 444 -6.87 31.93 -6.26
N SER A 445 -5.66 32.36 -5.98
CA SER A 445 -4.93 32.27 -4.72
C SER A 445 -5.70 31.66 -3.54
N PRO A 446 -5.18 30.62 -2.88
CA PRO A 446 -5.76 30.08 -1.65
C PRO A 446 -5.82 31.10 -0.50
N THR A 447 -5.22 32.28 -0.67
CA THR A 447 -5.34 33.39 0.28
C THR A 447 -6.77 33.92 0.45
N ASN A 448 -7.70 33.50 -0.37
CA ASN A 448 -9.12 33.87 -0.30
C ASN A 448 -10.03 32.71 0.20
N CYS A 449 -9.49 31.75 0.93
CA CYS A 449 -10.31 30.76 1.61
C CYS A 449 -11.10 31.39 2.76
N TRP A 450 -12.28 31.90 2.46
CA TRP A 450 -13.22 32.42 3.47
C TRP A 450 -14.12 31.28 3.97
N GLY A 451 -13.53 30.32 4.68
CA GLY A 451 -14.25 29.17 5.22
C GLY A 451 -14.09 27.88 4.39
N PRO A 452 -14.84 26.82 4.72
CA PRO A 452 -14.76 25.54 4.05
C PRO A 452 -15.33 25.64 2.62
N THR A 453 -14.60 25.10 1.64
CA THR A 453 -15.05 24.97 0.26
C THR A 453 -15.65 23.60 -0.04
N VAL A 454 -15.51 22.64 0.87
CA VAL A 454 -16.25 21.38 0.84
C VAL A 454 -17.05 21.28 2.13
N THR A 455 -18.37 21.24 1.98
CA THR A 455 -19.31 21.06 3.10
C THR A 455 -20.14 19.82 2.84
N MET A 456 -20.02 18.84 3.72
CA MET A 456 -20.87 17.64 3.75
C MET A 456 -21.71 17.67 5.02
N ASP A 457 -22.99 17.91 4.89
CA ASP A 457 -23.90 18.10 6.00
C ASP A 457 -25.17 17.25 5.86
N ASN A 458 -25.89 17.08 6.97
CA ASN A 458 -27.22 16.49 7.03
C ASN A 458 -27.40 15.16 6.27
N GLN A 459 -26.77 14.10 6.76
CA GLN A 459 -26.94 12.74 6.24
C GLN A 459 -26.41 12.54 4.82
N THR A 460 -25.26 13.12 4.52
CA THR A 460 -24.53 12.76 3.31
C THR A 460 -23.88 11.39 3.51
N ALA A 461 -24.21 10.45 2.63
CA ALA A 461 -23.61 9.11 2.65
C ALA A 461 -22.99 8.80 1.28
N ILE A 462 -21.75 8.34 1.31
CA ILE A 462 -21.10 7.76 0.15
C ILE A 462 -20.95 6.27 0.44
N LYS A 463 -21.74 5.44 -0.26
CA LYS A 463 -21.80 4.01 0.02
C LYS A 463 -20.39 3.39 0.00
N PRO A 464 -20.08 2.44 0.91
CA PRO A 464 -18.74 1.87 1.07
C PRO A 464 -18.16 1.18 -0.17
N ILE A 465 -19.00 0.88 -1.16
CA ILE A 465 -18.57 0.34 -2.45
C ILE A 465 -17.79 1.35 -3.30
N LEU A 466 -17.94 2.66 -3.01
CA LEU A 466 -17.18 3.72 -3.67
C LEU A 466 -15.92 4.03 -2.88
N THR A 467 -14.80 4.17 -3.59
CA THR A 467 -13.55 4.68 -3.01
C THR A 467 -13.43 6.17 -3.35
N THR A 468 -13.44 7.03 -2.34
CA THR A 468 -13.64 8.48 -2.54
C THR A 468 -12.44 9.30 -2.11
N LEU A 469 -12.00 10.22 -2.96
CA LEU A 469 -11.11 11.32 -2.59
C LEU A 469 -11.91 12.61 -2.44
N ILE A 470 -11.77 13.25 -1.28
CA ILE A 470 -12.22 14.61 -1.05
C ILE A 470 -10.99 15.49 -0.94
N TYR A 471 -10.84 16.42 -1.86
CA TYR A 471 -9.69 17.32 -1.92
C TYR A 471 -10.14 18.78 -2.08
N THR A 472 -9.55 19.64 -1.26
CA THR A 472 -9.75 21.09 -1.37
C THR A 472 -8.47 21.84 -0.93
N PRO A 473 -8.03 22.89 -1.65
CA PRO A 473 -6.94 23.75 -1.21
C PRO A 473 -7.33 24.65 -0.03
N CYS A 474 -8.60 24.64 0.37
CA CYS A 474 -9.14 25.36 1.51
C CYS A 474 -9.55 24.41 2.64
N GLY A 475 -10.41 24.85 3.54
CA GLY A 475 -10.97 23.99 4.59
C GLY A 475 -12.10 23.09 4.12
N SER A 476 -12.43 22.11 4.93
CA SER A 476 -13.60 21.26 4.75
C SER A 476 -14.39 21.10 6.06
N TYR A 477 -15.70 20.96 5.92
CA TYR A 477 -16.62 20.73 7.03
C TYR A 477 -17.47 19.49 6.74
N MET A 478 -17.45 18.53 7.65
CA MET A 478 -18.21 17.30 7.54
C MET A 478 -19.00 17.07 8.83
N ALA A 479 -20.30 16.95 8.71
CA ALA A 479 -21.18 16.82 9.87
C ALA A 479 -22.37 15.90 9.61
N ASN A 480 -23.00 15.50 10.70
CA ASN A 480 -24.32 14.84 10.70
C ASN A 480 -24.41 13.55 9.90
N ASN A 481 -23.69 12.53 10.32
CA ASN A 481 -23.71 11.18 9.72
C ASN A 481 -23.08 11.09 8.33
N ALA A 482 -21.97 11.81 8.09
CA ALA A 482 -21.19 11.58 6.90
C ALA A 482 -20.43 10.25 6.99
N GLU A 483 -20.61 9.40 5.99
CA GLU A 483 -20.00 8.07 5.92
C GLU A 483 -19.38 7.87 4.52
N PHE A 484 -18.14 7.40 4.47
CA PHE A 484 -17.52 6.99 3.20
C PHE A 484 -16.20 6.21 3.38
N ASN A 485 -15.76 5.57 2.29
CA ASN A 485 -14.43 4.97 2.17
C ASN A 485 -13.52 5.88 1.36
N GLY A 486 -12.29 6.11 1.81
CA GLY A 486 -11.33 6.88 1.01
C GLY A 486 -10.41 7.78 1.80
N GLN A 487 -10.26 9.04 1.34
CA GLN A 487 -9.29 10.01 1.85
C GLN A 487 -9.84 11.44 1.83
N ILE A 488 -9.35 12.28 2.77
CA ILE A 488 -9.66 13.71 2.83
C ILE A 488 -8.35 14.51 2.86
N PHE A 489 -8.24 15.48 1.96
CA PHE A 489 -7.13 16.43 1.92
C PHE A 489 -7.64 17.86 1.90
N GLY A 490 -7.31 18.63 2.95
CA GLY A 490 -7.67 20.04 3.09
C GLY A 490 -6.45 20.93 3.24
N GLY A 491 -6.33 21.95 2.39
CA GLY A 491 -5.31 23.00 2.48
C GLY A 491 -5.59 24.05 3.57
N GLY A 492 -6.61 23.85 4.38
CA GLY A 492 -6.97 24.65 5.52
C GLY A 492 -7.49 23.78 6.66
N ASP A 493 -8.35 24.35 7.50
CA ASP A 493 -8.95 23.63 8.62
C ASP A 493 -9.93 22.55 8.14
N ILE A 494 -9.84 21.38 8.73
CA ILE A 494 -10.82 20.29 8.55
C ILE A 494 -11.59 20.11 9.84
N SER A 495 -12.91 20.27 9.78
CA SER A 495 -13.81 20.00 10.88
C SER A 495 -14.73 18.83 10.58
N VAL A 496 -14.68 17.83 11.43
CA VAL A 496 -15.46 16.60 11.35
C VAL A 496 -16.35 16.50 12.58
N ASN A 497 -17.66 16.51 12.39
CA ASN A 497 -18.63 16.56 13.47
C ASN A 497 -19.70 15.48 13.36
N ASN A 498 -20.32 15.14 14.49
CA ASN A 498 -21.56 14.39 14.61
C ASN A 498 -21.64 13.08 13.80
N GLN A 499 -21.08 12.01 14.34
CA GLN A 499 -21.24 10.65 13.79
C GLN A 499 -20.59 10.46 12.40
N PHE A 500 -19.43 11.06 12.22
CA PHE A 500 -18.63 10.81 11.04
C PHE A 500 -17.98 9.43 11.13
N THR A 501 -18.10 8.65 10.06
CA THR A 501 -17.47 7.35 9.93
C THR A 501 -16.71 7.27 8.62
N MET A 502 -15.42 6.99 8.70
CA MET A 502 -14.59 6.83 7.51
C MET A 502 -13.77 5.54 7.61
N GLN A 503 -13.73 4.80 6.52
CA GLN A 503 -12.75 3.73 6.31
C GLN A 503 -11.67 4.20 5.35
N PHE A 504 -10.43 4.16 5.78
CA PHE A 504 -9.31 4.52 4.93
C PHE A 504 -9.16 3.52 3.78
N THR A 505 -9.19 4.04 2.59
CA THR A 505 -8.81 3.34 1.36
C THR A 505 -8.05 4.33 0.50
N GLN A 506 -6.84 3.98 0.12
CA GLN A 506 -6.02 4.85 -0.74
C GLN A 506 -6.66 5.00 -2.11
N VAL A 507 -6.89 6.23 -2.53
CA VAL A 507 -7.54 6.57 -3.80
C VAL A 507 -6.48 6.68 -4.90
N PRO A 508 -6.61 5.96 -6.02
CA PRO A 508 -5.69 6.12 -7.15
C PRO A 508 -5.88 7.49 -7.81
N MET A 509 -4.77 8.12 -8.16
CA MET A 509 -4.73 9.38 -8.89
C MET A 509 -3.87 9.25 -10.15
N PRO A 510 -4.25 9.86 -11.29
CA PRO A 510 -3.34 9.93 -12.45
C PRO A 510 -2.00 10.58 -12.08
N ALA A 511 -0.90 10.02 -12.56
CA ALA A 511 0.45 10.34 -12.11
C ALA A 511 0.83 11.82 -12.18
N GLU A 512 0.40 12.50 -13.24
CA GLU A 512 0.75 13.91 -13.49
C GLU A 512 -0.30 14.89 -12.94
N SER A 513 -1.38 14.40 -12.35
CA SER A 513 -2.45 15.26 -11.83
C SER A 513 -2.15 15.82 -10.45
N VAL A 514 -1.21 15.21 -9.72
CA VAL A 514 -0.77 15.66 -8.41
C VAL A 514 0.65 16.19 -8.52
N THR A 515 0.85 17.46 -8.30
CA THR A 515 2.19 18.03 -8.15
C THR A 515 2.52 18.09 -6.66
N ASP A 516 3.48 17.28 -6.26
CA ASP A 516 4.14 17.45 -4.97
C ASP A 516 5.15 18.60 -5.10
N PRO A 517 5.15 19.61 -4.23
CA PRO A 517 6.26 20.56 -4.13
C PRO A 517 7.62 19.86 -3.91
N GLY A 518 7.61 18.58 -3.48
CA GLY A 518 8.77 17.71 -3.35
C GLY A 518 9.03 16.74 -4.51
N GLY A 519 8.27 16.77 -5.61
CA GLY A 519 8.53 15.98 -6.83
C GLY A 519 8.01 14.53 -6.77
N GLY A 520 6.76 14.30 -6.36
CA GLY A 520 6.15 12.97 -6.32
C GLY A 520 5.96 12.35 -7.71
N GLY A 521 6.78 11.34 -8.01
CA GLY A 521 6.63 10.45 -9.16
C GLY A 521 6.14 9.06 -8.73
N ILE A 522 6.03 8.17 -9.68
CA ILE A 522 5.81 6.74 -9.39
C ILE A 522 6.91 6.26 -8.44
N SER A 523 6.53 5.82 -7.24
CA SER A 523 7.46 5.32 -6.21
C SER A 523 7.73 3.83 -6.34
N GLY A 524 6.87 3.13 -7.09
CA GLY A 524 6.94 1.70 -7.27
C GLY A 524 5.70 1.17 -7.98
N TYR A 525 5.56 -0.15 -7.99
CA TYR A 525 4.38 -0.82 -8.53
C TYR A 525 3.90 -1.89 -7.56
N THR A 526 2.58 -2.01 -7.40
CA THR A 526 1.98 -3.23 -6.86
C THR A 526 1.75 -4.21 -8.00
N LEU A 527 1.97 -5.50 -7.73
CA LEU A 527 1.96 -6.55 -8.74
C LEU A 527 0.91 -7.58 -8.42
N ASP A 528 0.00 -7.83 -9.36
CA ASP A 528 -0.92 -8.95 -9.31
C ASP A 528 -0.48 -10.04 -10.27
N VAL A 529 -0.09 -11.19 -9.73
CA VAL A 529 0.40 -12.31 -10.53
C VAL A 529 -0.78 -13.01 -11.22
N VAL A 530 -0.82 -12.92 -12.54
CA VAL A 530 -1.83 -13.60 -13.35
C VAL A 530 -1.51 -15.09 -13.49
N TYR A 531 -0.26 -15.40 -13.83
CA TYR A 531 0.26 -16.77 -13.82
C TYR A 531 1.78 -16.81 -13.69
N LYS A 532 2.30 -17.95 -13.25
CA LYS A 532 3.72 -18.32 -13.22
C LYS A 532 3.84 -19.76 -13.71
N ARG A 533 4.68 -20.02 -14.70
CA ARG A 533 4.84 -21.34 -15.31
C ARG A 533 6.24 -21.59 -15.85
N GLU A 534 6.65 -22.85 -15.91
CA GLU A 534 7.84 -23.27 -16.66
C GLU A 534 7.50 -23.30 -18.16
N ILE A 535 8.37 -22.72 -18.98
CA ILE A 535 8.26 -22.81 -20.44
C ILE A 535 9.41 -23.64 -20.99
N ARG A 536 9.14 -24.43 -22.04
CA ARG A 536 10.20 -25.13 -22.75
C ARG A 536 10.97 -24.08 -23.58
N ASN A 537 12.29 -24.10 -23.45
CA ASN A 537 13.12 -23.33 -24.39
C ASN A 537 12.85 -23.84 -25.80
N PRO A 538 12.58 -22.96 -26.78
CA PRO A 538 12.41 -23.34 -28.17
C PRO A 538 13.64 -24.01 -28.76
#